data_d6e8a94170440faf4563e674fa355ac8
#
_entry.id   d6e8a94170440faf4563e674fa355ac8
#
_cell.length_a   1.000
_cell.length_b   1.000
_cell.length_c   1.000
_cell.angle_alpha   90.00
_cell.angle_beta   90.00
_cell.angle_gamma   90.00
#
_symmetry.space_group_name_H-M   'P 1'
#
loop_
_entity.id
_entity.type
_entity.pdbx_description
1 polymer ?
#
loop_
_entity_poly.entity_id
_entity_poly.type
_entity_poly.pdbx_seq_one_letter_code
_entity_poly.pdbx_strand_id
1 'polypeptide(L)'
;SPITGHQCTVEGYVYNGKVVVYGIVDSIREEERSSFSRYEYPSSLPHEIQFRMADVTRRSIEQIGLDNSPFNIEYFYNQTSDDVYLLEINPRISQAHTDIFEKVHGISHHYIMLSLAMGNKPRTMEFSGDFNKAANFMLRTFDAGRVNKVPTADEIRILKKFIPGLEIKMRVENGVHLKDLQGQDSYSYELANIFIGGRDQLDLVEKYNKCLDGLSFDIEYDEPVQLG
;
A
#
# COMPACT_ATOMS: atom_id res chain seq x y z
N SER A 1 9.10 -19.16 16.79
CA SER A 1 7.73 -19.18 16.24
C SER A 1 7.61 -18.08 15.20
N PRO A 2 6.87 -18.27 14.10
CA PRO A 2 6.63 -17.19 13.16
C PRO A 2 5.92 -16.04 13.88
N ILE A 3 6.29 -14.80 13.55
CA ILE A 3 5.60 -13.60 14.06
C ILE A 3 4.25 -13.55 13.34
N THR A 4 3.17 -13.65 14.09
CA THR A 4 1.80 -13.56 13.60
C THR A 4 1.13 -12.33 14.19
N GLY A 5 0.28 -11.66 13.43
CA GLY A 5 -0.43 -10.50 13.91
C GLY A 5 -0.78 -9.52 12.80
N HIS A 6 -1.11 -8.30 13.21
CA HIS A 6 -1.44 -7.21 12.32
C HIS A 6 -0.17 -6.52 11.81
N GLN A 7 0.10 -6.61 10.51
CA GLN A 7 1.24 -5.91 9.90
C GLN A 7 0.83 -4.51 9.47
N CYS A 8 1.68 -3.54 9.76
CA CYS A 8 1.47 -2.16 9.35
C CYS A 8 2.80 -1.42 9.13
N THR A 9 2.71 -0.25 8.50
CA THR A 9 3.85 0.60 8.20
C THR A 9 3.63 1.99 8.77
N VAL A 10 4.55 2.45 9.62
CA VAL A 10 4.58 3.82 10.12
C VAL A 10 5.31 4.70 9.11
N GLU A 11 4.68 5.77 8.66
CA GLU A 11 5.22 6.75 7.72
C GLU A 11 5.60 8.03 8.43
N GLY A 12 6.79 8.57 8.11
CA GLY A 12 7.30 9.75 8.76
C GLY A 12 8.44 10.43 8.01
N TYR A 13 8.94 11.49 8.64
CA TYR A 13 10.16 12.17 8.17
C TYR A 13 10.93 12.77 9.35
N VAL A 14 12.19 13.09 9.12
CA VAL A 14 13.01 13.91 10.04
C VAL A 14 13.33 15.24 9.36
N TYR A 15 13.24 16.31 10.11
CA TYR A 15 13.64 17.63 9.67
C TYR A 15 14.36 18.38 10.79
N ASN A 16 15.64 18.70 10.59
CA ASN A 16 16.52 19.34 11.59
C ASN A 16 16.47 18.62 12.94
N GLY A 17 16.69 17.30 12.94
CA GLY A 17 16.67 16.45 14.13
C GLY A 17 15.30 16.17 14.73
N LYS A 18 14.23 16.75 14.20
CA LYS A 18 12.87 16.53 14.71
C LYS A 18 12.16 15.45 13.93
N VAL A 19 11.82 14.34 14.59
CA VAL A 19 11.06 13.23 14.03
C VAL A 19 9.57 13.56 14.00
N VAL A 20 8.95 13.39 12.83
CA VAL A 20 7.51 13.57 12.60
C VAL A 20 6.94 12.29 12.03
N VAL A 21 6.05 11.64 12.78
CA VAL A 21 5.20 10.55 12.29
C VAL A 21 3.89 11.16 11.83
N TYR A 22 3.45 10.84 10.61
CA TYR A 22 2.24 11.44 10.04
C TYR A 22 1.17 10.42 9.62
N GLY A 23 1.46 9.14 9.69
CA GLY A 23 0.44 8.13 9.43
C GLY A 23 0.91 6.71 9.64
N ILE A 24 -0.07 5.80 9.76
CA ILE A 24 0.14 4.36 9.86
C ILE A 24 -0.79 3.68 8.87
N VAL A 25 -0.22 2.82 8.03
CA VAL A 25 -0.88 2.08 6.95
C VAL A 25 -0.98 0.62 7.33
N ASP A 26 -2.16 0.03 7.21
CA ASP A 26 -2.36 -1.41 7.40
C ASP A 26 -1.91 -2.18 6.14
N SER A 27 -1.15 -3.25 6.35
CA SER A 27 -0.70 -4.19 5.30
C SER A 27 -1.48 -5.49 5.43
N ILE A 28 -2.47 -5.69 4.55
CA ILE A 28 -3.46 -6.75 4.70
C ILE A 28 -3.17 -7.88 3.71
N ARG A 29 -3.28 -9.12 4.20
CA ARG A 29 -3.26 -10.35 3.41
C ARG A 29 -4.63 -11.01 3.42
N GLU A 30 -4.94 -11.78 2.38
CA GLU A 30 -6.04 -12.73 2.45
C GLU A 30 -5.65 -13.92 3.35
N GLU A 31 -6.65 -14.56 3.91
CA GLU A 31 -6.45 -15.77 4.71
C GLU A 31 -5.66 -16.82 3.89
N GLU A 32 -4.71 -17.48 4.56
CA GLU A 32 -3.83 -18.51 3.97
C GLU A 32 -2.91 -18.03 2.82
N ARG A 33 -2.83 -16.72 2.54
CA ARG A 33 -1.96 -16.14 1.50
C ARG A 33 -0.75 -15.42 2.10
N SER A 34 0.41 -15.60 1.47
CA SER A 34 1.64 -14.91 1.88
C SER A 34 1.75 -13.49 1.30
N SER A 35 1.18 -13.29 0.10
CA SER A 35 1.22 -11.99 -0.59
C SER A 35 0.25 -10.99 0.01
N PHE A 36 0.63 -9.72 0.02
CA PHE A 36 -0.29 -8.65 0.39
C PHE A 36 -1.41 -8.52 -0.66
N SER A 37 -2.64 -8.39 -0.17
CA SER A 37 -3.81 -8.12 -1.01
C SER A 37 -4.10 -6.63 -1.11
N ARG A 38 -3.81 -5.86 -0.06
CA ARG A 38 -4.00 -4.41 -0.06
C ARG A 38 -3.27 -3.69 1.06
N TYR A 39 -3.04 -2.40 0.84
CA TYR A 39 -2.69 -1.41 1.85
C TYR A 39 -3.89 -0.52 2.12
N GLU A 40 -4.22 -0.27 3.38
CA GLU A 40 -5.31 0.61 3.80
C GLU A 40 -4.83 1.73 4.72
N TYR A 41 -5.36 2.93 4.52
CA TYR A 41 -5.07 4.11 5.32
C TYR A 41 -6.34 4.93 5.60
N PRO A 42 -6.52 5.51 6.80
CA PRO A 42 -5.76 5.31 8.03
C PRO A 42 -5.87 3.90 8.60
N SER A 43 -4.87 3.51 9.42
CA SER A 43 -4.85 2.21 10.09
C SER A 43 -6.08 2.00 10.96
N SER A 44 -6.55 0.76 10.99
CA SER A 44 -7.67 0.30 11.84
C SER A 44 -7.24 -0.08 13.27
N LEU A 45 -5.93 -0.07 13.56
CA LEU A 45 -5.42 -0.36 14.90
C LEU A 45 -5.95 0.65 15.94
N PRO A 46 -6.16 0.23 17.20
CA PRO A 46 -6.48 1.13 18.28
C PRO A 46 -5.45 2.27 18.41
N HIS A 47 -5.91 3.47 18.74
CA HIS A 47 -5.04 4.65 18.88
C HIS A 47 -3.89 4.44 19.86
N GLU A 48 -4.11 3.67 20.94
CA GLU A 48 -3.07 3.34 21.92
C GLU A 48 -1.91 2.56 21.27
N ILE A 49 -2.21 1.58 20.42
CA ILE A 49 -1.19 0.81 19.69
C ILE A 49 -0.46 1.68 18.67
N GLN A 50 -1.21 2.51 17.93
CA GLN A 50 -0.62 3.47 17.00
C GLN A 50 0.33 4.45 17.73
N PHE A 51 -0.03 4.91 18.91
CA PHE A 51 0.81 5.79 19.72
C PHE A 51 2.09 5.07 20.20
N ARG A 52 1.99 3.82 20.65
CA ARG A 52 3.15 2.99 21.02
C ARG A 52 4.11 2.81 19.86
N MET A 53 3.60 2.51 18.66
CA MET A 53 4.40 2.41 17.42
C MET A 53 5.09 3.73 17.09
N ALA A 54 4.37 4.85 17.17
CA ALA A 54 4.94 6.17 16.91
C ALA A 54 6.03 6.53 17.92
N ASP A 55 5.89 6.14 19.19
CA ASP A 55 6.90 6.38 20.22
C ASP A 55 8.17 5.52 19.99
N VAL A 56 7.99 4.23 19.69
CA VAL A 56 9.12 3.35 19.32
C VAL A 56 9.82 3.88 18.08
N THR A 57 9.07 4.28 17.05
CA THR A 57 9.59 4.90 15.83
C THR A 57 10.47 6.12 16.15
N ARG A 58 9.95 7.06 16.95
CA ARG A 58 10.69 8.29 17.29
C ARG A 58 12.02 7.96 17.94
N ARG A 59 12.00 7.12 18.99
CA ARG A 59 13.22 6.70 19.70
C ARG A 59 14.23 5.98 18.79
N SER A 60 13.75 5.08 17.94
CA SER A 60 14.62 4.35 17.01
C SER A 60 15.29 5.27 15.98
N ILE A 61 14.51 6.18 15.38
CA ILE A 61 15.03 7.12 14.38
C ILE A 61 16.01 8.12 15.00
N GLU A 62 15.74 8.62 16.22
CA GLU A 62 16.66 9.47 16.95
C GLU A 62 17.97 8.76 17.26
N GLN A 63 17.89 7.48 17.69
CA GLN A 63 19.07 6.68 18.04
C GLN A 63 19.98 6.38 16.85
N ILE A 64 19.42 6.13 15.66
CA ILE A 64 20.22 5.90 14.43
C ILE A 64 20.74 7.19 13.80
N GLY A 65 20.30 8.36 14.25
CA GLY A 65 20.78 9.66 13.78
C GLY A 65 20.33 10.02 12.36
N LEU A 66 19.19 9.48 11.90
CA LEU A 66 18.63 9.88 10.60
C LEU A 66 18.16 11.32 10.66
N ASP A 67 18.50 12.15 9.66
CA ASP A 67 18.04 13.53 9.57
C ASP A 67 17.76 13.95 8.12
N ASN A 68 16.88 14.94 7.98
CA ASN A 68 16.46 15.55 6.71
C ASN A 68 16.07 14.51 5.64
N SER A 69 15.36 13.46 6.07
CA SER A 69 14.99 12.31 5.26
C SER A 69 13.56 11.85 5.58
N PRO A 70 12.79 11.40 4.59
CA PRO A 70 11.62 10.60 4.87
C PRO A 70 12.02 9.21 5.32
N PHE A 71 11.12 8.54 6.01
CA PHE A 71 11.28 7.13 6.39
C PHE A 71 9.95 6.41 6.40
N ASN A 72 10.00 5.09 6.27
CA ASN A 72 8.92 4.21 6.69
C ASN A 72 9.49 3.06 7.54
N ILE A 73 8.71 2.60 8.51
CA ILE A 73 9.09 1.51 9.40
C ILE A 73 7.98 0.49 9.43
N GLU A 74 8.34 -0.76 9.13
CA GLU A 74 7.42 -1.88 9.18
C GLU A 74 7.33 -2.48 10.57
N TYR A 75 6.11 -2.77 11.00
CA TYR A 75 5.77 -3.33 12.29
C TYR A 75 4.85 -4.53 12.19
N PHE A 76 4.97 -5.43 13.17
CA PHE A 76 3.93 -6.37 13.55
C PHE A 76 3.38 -6.03 14.93
N TYR A 77 2.07 -6.04 15.06
CA TYR A 77 1.38 -6.03 16.33
C TYR A 77 0.76 -7.39 16.59
N ASN A 78 1.22 -8.06 17.65
CA ASN A 78 0.65 -9.32 18.11
C ASN A 78 -0.44 -9.03 19.14
N GLN A 79 -1.68 -9.20 18.75
CA GLN A 79 -2.83 -8.91 19.60
C GLN A 79 -2.94 -9.85 20.81
N THR A 80 -2.39 -11.08 20.73
CA THR A 80 -2.48 -12.06 21.82
C THR A 80 -1.50 -11.74 22.95
N SER A 81 -0.27 -11.33 22.63
CA SER A 81 0.77 -10.97 23.61
C SER A 81 0.83 -9.46 23.87
N ASP A 82 0.05 -8.66 23.16
CA ASP A 82 0.08 -7.18 23.17
C ASP A 82 1.46 -6.58 22.85
N ASP A 83 2.26 -7.27 22.05
CA ASP A 83 3.60 -6.84 21.67
C ASP A 83 3.64 -6.15 20.31
N VAL A 84 4.48 -5.11 20.21
CA VAL A 84 4.82 -4.42 18.96
C VAL A 84 6.24 -4.79 18.56
N TYR A 85 6.40 -5.40 17.38
CA TYR A 85 7.69 -5.80 16.83
C TYR A 85 8.05 -4.91 15.65
N LEU A 86 9.20 -4.25 15.73
CA LEU A 86 9.80 -3.54 14.60
C LEU A 86 10.47 -4.57 13.69
N LEU A 87 10.13 -4.55 12.39
CA LEU A 87 10.67 -5.46 11.39
C LEU A 87 11.80 -4.83 10.58
N GLU A 88 11.54 -3.66 9.99
CA GLU A 88 12.46 -3.01 9.07
C GLU A 88 12.34 -1.49 9.14
N ILE A 89 13.49 -0.80 9.02
CA ILE A 89 13.57 0.66 8.90
C ILE A 89 14.05 1.00 7.49
N ASN A 90 13.22 1.71 6.75
CA ASN A 90 13.51 2.16 5.38
C ASN A 90 13.68 3.69 5.36
N PRO A 91 14.88 4.24 5.10
CA PRO A 91 15.12 5.68 5.03
C PRO A 91 14.69 6.26 3.66
N ARG A 92 13.45 6.02 3.29
CA ARG A 92 12.82 6.42 2.02
C ARG A 92 11.30 6.47 2.17
N ILE A 93 10.63 7.11 1.20
CA ILE A 93 9.17 7.02 1.07
C ILE A 93 8.74 5.62 0.61
N SER A 94 7.54 5.21 0.99
CA SER A 94 6.84 4.08 0.36
C SER A 94 6.07 4.55 -0.87
N GLN A 95 6.47 4.09 -2.06
CA GLN A 95 5.75 4.43 -3.30
C GLN A 95 4.34 3.84 -3.34
N ALA A 96 4.15 2.67 -2.73
CA ALA A 96 2.85 2.00 -2.68
C ALA A 96 1.81 2.77 -1.86
N HIS A 97 2.24 3.64 -0.96
CA HIS A 97 1.37 4.43 -0.09
C HIS A 97 1.15 5.86 -0.55
N THR A 98 1.90 6.35 -1.53
CA THR A 98 1.88 7.76 -1.95
C THR A 98 0.49 8.25 -2.34
N ASP A 99 -0.22 7.50 -3.18
CA ASP A 99 -1.55 7.85 -3.68
C ASP A 99 -2.61 7.83 -2.56
N ILE A 100 -2.56 6.84 -1.66
CA ILE A 100 -3.54 6.75 -0.57
C ILE A 100 -3.41 7.90 0.43
N PHE A 101 -2.19 8.42 0.65
CA PHE A 101 -1.98 9.62 1.46
C PHE A 101 -2.48 10.87 0.75
N GLU A 102 -2.24 11.01 -0.54
CA GLU A 102 -2.75 12.13 -1.32
C GLU A 102 -4.28 12.19 -1.30
N LYS A 103 -4.96 11.05 -1.41
CA LYS A 103 -6.42 10.95 -1.32
C LYS A 103 -6.99 11.43 0.03
N VAL A 104 -6.28 11.16 1.14
CA VAL A 104 -6.76 11.46 2.49
C VAL A 104 -6.27 12.84 2.98
N HIS A 105 -5.05 13.25 2.62
CA HIS A 105 -4.43 14.48 3.10
C HIS A 105 -4.31 15.59 2.06
N GLY A 106 -4.56 15.28 0.78
CA GLY A 106 -4.28 16.23 -0.31
C GLY A 106 -2.78 16.49 -0.54
N ILE A 107 -1.90 15.70 0.09
CA ILE A 107 -0.44 15.82 0.01
C ILE A 107 0.17 14.44 -0.18
N SER A 108 1.00 14.29 -1.21
CA SER A 108 1.70 13.04 -1.51
C SER A 108 3.01 12.90 -0.74
N HIS A 109 3.49 11.67 -0.59
CA HIS A 109 4.84 11.40 -0.05
C HIS A 109 5.94 12.04 -0.90
N HIS A 110 5.74 12.16 -2.21
CA HIS A 110 6.68 12.84 -3.10
C HIS A 110 6.87 14.32 -2.72
N TYR A 111 5.79 15.00 -2.31
CA TYR A 111 5.89 16.37 -1.81
C TYR A 111 6.77 16.45 -0.56
N ILE A 112 6.60 15.51 0.39
CA ILE A 112 7.43 15.45 1.61
C ILE A 112 8.91 15.25 1.22
N MET A 113 9.18 14.25 0.38
CA MET A 113 10.54 13.93 -0.07
C MET A 113 11.21 15.13 -0.77
N LEU A 114 10.51 15.77 -1.71
CA LEU A 114 11.04 16.93 -2.45
C LEU A 114 11.25 18.13 -1.53
N SER A 115 10.35 18.39 -0.59
CA SER A 115 10.52 19.47 0.39
C SER A 115 11.79 19.29 1.20
N LEU A 116 12.03 18.08 1.73
CA LEU A 116 13.24 17.75 2.48
C LEU A 116 14.51 17.86 1.63
N ALA A 117 14.47 17.35 0.39
CA ALA A 117 15.59 17.44 -0.55
C ALA A 117 15.99 18.90 -0.89
N MET A 118 15.01 19.82 -0.89
CA MET A 118 15.23 21.25 -1.08
C MET A 118 15.59 21.99 0.22
N GLY A 119 15.75 21.28 1.35
CA GLY A 119 16.02 21.89 2.66
C GLY A 119 14.83 22.60 3.31
N ASN A 120 13.63 22.39 2.80
CA ASN A 120 12.41 23.02 3.30
C ASN A 120 11.67 22.09 4.27
N LYS A 121 11.10 22.71 5.33
CA LYS A 121 10.20 21.98 6.21
C LYS A 121 8.90 21.60 5.45
N PRO A 122 8.53 20.29 5.40
CA PRO A 122 7.26 19.89 4.82
C PRO A 122 6.06 20.52 5.55
N ARG A 123 4.95 20.72 4.83
CA ARG A 123 3.69 21.12 5.45
C ARG A 123 3.20 20.02 6.40
N THR A 124 2.46 20.42 7.42
CA THR A 124 1.77 19.48 8.30
C THR A 124 0.73 18.69 7.49
N MET A 125 0.70 17.38 7.69
CA MET A 125 -0.34 16.52 7.13
C MET A 125 -1.66 16.79 7.89
N GLU A 126 -2.64 17.29 7.17
CA GLU A 126 -4.01 17.50 7.66
C GLU A 126 -4.94 16.59 6.87
N PHE A 127 -6.08 16.20 7.45
CA PHE A 127 -7.11 15.44 6.74
C PHE A 127 -7.89 16.38 5.81
N SER A 128 -7.25 16.82 4.73
CA SER A 128 -7.76 17.83 3.78
C SER A 128 -7.92 17.27 2.35
N GLY A 129 -7.76 15.97 2.17
CA GLY A 129 -8.05 15.29 0.91
C GLY A 129 -9.55 15.07 0.69
N ASP A 130 -9.87 14.48 -0.46
CA ASP A 130 -11.26 14.26 -0.88
C ASP A 130 -11.93 13.07 -0.18
N PHE A 131 -11.14 12.24 0.53
CA PHE A 131 -11.61 10.99 1.12
C PHE A 131 -11.15 10.83 2.58
N ASN A 132 -11.97 10.15 3.37
CA ASN A 132 -11.63 9.85 4.77
C ASN A 132 -10.77 8.59 4.90
N LYS A 133 -10.85 7.70 3.91
CA LYS A 133 -10.13 6.44 3.83
C LYS A 133 -9.67 6.18 2.41
N ALA A 134 -8.53 5.50 2.26
CA ALA A 134 -8.05 5.10 0.95
C ALA A 134 -7.35 3.75 1.02
N ALA A 135 -7.32 3.03 -0.10
CA ALA A 135 -6.61 1.77 -0.21
C ALA A 135 -5.92 1.64 -1.57
N ASN A 136 -4.83 0.87 -1.56
CA ASN A 136 -4.17 0.33 -2.74
C ASN A 136 -4.41 -1.18 -2.75
N PHE A 137 -5.28 -1.67 -3.62
CA PHE A 137 -5.54 -3.09 -3.82
C PHE A 137 -4.59 -3.64 -4.88
N MET A 138 -3.94 -4.74 -4.57
CA MET A 138 -3.09 -5.49 -5.50
C MET A 138 -3.93 -6.61 -6.12
N LEU A 139 -4.41 -6.37 -7.35
CA LEU A 139 -5.10 -7.41 -8.10
C LEU A 139 -4.09 -8.48 -8.52
N ARG A 140 -4.29 -9.72 -8.04
CA ARG A 140 -3.34 -10.82 -8.24
C ARG A 140 -4.01 -12.07 -8.81
N THR A 141 -3.21 -12.87 -9.50
CA THR A 141 -3.48 -14.28 -9.77
C THR A 141 -2.40 -15.15 -9.16
N PHE A 142 -2.73 -16.39 -8.83
CA PHE A 142 -1.81 -17.34 -8.20
C PHE A 142 -1.33 -18.42 -9.17
N ASP A 143 -1.99 -18.52 -10.32
CA ASP A 143 -1.62 -19.44 -11.37
C ASP A 143 -0.85 -18.70 -12.48
N ALA A 144 0.17 -19.37 -13.01
CA ALA A 144 0.92 -18.86 -14.14
C ALA A 144 0.11 -19.02 -15.43
N GLY A 145 0.40 -18.15 -16.41
CA GLY A 145 -0.30 -18.19 -17.69
C GLY A 145 0.14 -17.08 -18.62
N ARG A 146 -0.42 -17.05 -19.81
CA ARG A 146 -0.23 -16.00 -20.81
C ARG A 146 -1.37 -15.00 -20.77
N VAL A 147 -1.03 -13.73 -20.68
CA VAL A 147 -2.00 -12.64 -20.72
C VAL A 147 -2.41 -12.35 -22.18
N ASN A 148 -3.59 -12.83 -22.56
CA ASN A 148 -4.13 -12.61 -23.90
C ASN A 148 -4.71 -11.19 -24.04
N LYS A 149 -5.38 -10.69 -22.97
CA LYS A 149 -5.99 -9.36 -22.96
C LYS A 149 -5.87 -8.70 -21.59
N VAL A 150 -5.51 -7.42 -21.57
CA VAL A 150 -5.64 -6.53 -20.41
C VAL A 150 -6.78 -5.52 -20.66
N PRO A 151 -7.34 -4.91 -19.59
CA PRO A 151 -8.31 -3.82 -19.70
C PRO A 151 -7.78 -2.68 -20.57
N THR A 152 -8.61 -2.21 -21.46
CA THR A 152 -8.27 -1.10 -22.37
C THR A 152 -8.28 0.25 -21.63
N ALA A 153 -7.60 1.23 -22.19
CA ALA A 153 -7.64 2.61 -21.67
C ALA A 153 -9.05 3.18 -21.61
N ASP A 154 -9.94 2.79 -22.55
CA ASP A 154 -11.33 3.23 -22.59
C ASP A 154 -12.16 2.59 -21.49
N GLU A 155 -12.00 1.29 -21.22
CA GLU A 155 -12.64 0.60 -20.09
C GLU A 155 -12.23 1.26 -18.76
N ILE A 156 -10.93 1.51 -18.55
CA ILE A 156 -10.41 2.20 -17.36
C ILE A 156 -10.98 3.63 -17.26
N ARG A 157 -11.03 4.37 -18.37
CA ARG A 157 -11.58 5.73 -18.38
C ARG A 157 -13.07 5.77 -18.04
N ILE A 158 -13.83 4.76 -18.46
CA ILE A 158 -15.25 4.63 -18.11
C ILE A 158 -15.37 4.37 -16.61
N LEU A 159 -14.61 3.42 -16.05
CA LEU A 159 -14.63 3.12 -14.60
C LEU A 159 -14.30 4.35 -13.75
N LYS A 160 -13.30 5.14 -14.14
CA LYS A 160 -12.93 6.38 -13.44
C LYS A 160 -14.05 7.42 -13.38
N LYS A 161 -14.98 7.43 -14.35
CA LYS A 161 -16.15 8.32 -14.31
C LYS A 161 -17.20 7.90 -13.30
N PHE A 162 -17.32 6.59 -13.04
CA PHE A 162 -18.31 6.03 -12.12
C PHE A 162 -17.78 5.79 -10.70
N ILE A 163 -16.45 5.73 -10.54
CA ILE A 163 -15.79 5.49 -9.27
C ILE A 163 -14.86 6.67 -8.95
N PRO A 164 -15.35 7.68 -8.22
CA PRO A 164 -14.52 8.82 -7.83
C PRO A 164 -13.29 8.39 -7.04
N GLY A 165 -12.13 8.96 -7.39
CA GLY A 165 -10.86 8.66 -6.74
C GLY A 165 -10.20 7.35 -7.20
N LEU A 166 -10.73 6.68 -8.24
CA LEU A 166 -10.12 5.49 -8.81
C LEU A 166 -8.88 5.84 -9.64
N GLU A 167 -7.76 5.19 -9.32
CA GLU A 167 -6.56 5.11 -10.17
C GLU A 167 -6.15 3.67 -10.36
N ILE A 168 -5.76 3.28 -11.59
CA ILE A 168 -5.33 1.92 -11.92
C ILE A 168 -3.97 1.99 -12.58
N LYS A 169 -3.01 1.23 -12.04
CA LYS A 169 -1.69 1.04 -12.62
C LYS A 169 -1.55 -0.42 -13.05
N MET A 170 -1.58 -0.66 -14.35
CA MET A 170 -1.36 -2.00 -14.90
C MET A 170 0.06 -2.46 -14.64
N ARG A 171 0.22 -3.74 -14.30
CA ARG A 171 1.51 -4.41 -14.03
C ARG A 171 1.85 -5.42 -15.12
N VAL A 172 0.89 -5.71 -15.98
CA VAL A 172 1.01 -6.67 -17.09
C VAL A 172 0.56 -6.05 -18.41
N GLU A 173 1.01 -6.62 -19.50
CA GLU A 173 0.69 -6.21 -20.88
C GLU A 173 0.20 -7.42 -21.69
N ASN A 174 -0.48 -7.15 -22.81
CA ASN A 174 -0.92 -8.19 -23.72
C ASN A 174 0.25 -9.02 -24.26
N GLY A 175 0.10 -10.33 -24.30
CA GLY A 175 1.06 -11.27 -24.85
C GLY A 175 2.16 -11.71 -23.88
N VAL A 176 2.28 -11.07 -22.72
CA VAL A 176 3.28 -11.43 -21.69
C VAL A 176 2.91 -12.75 -21.04
N HIS A 177 3.91 -13.58 -20.74
CA HIS A 177 3.75 -14.74 -19.86
C HIS A 177 4.09 -14.33 -18.41
N LEU A 178 3.21 -14.64 -17.47
CA LEU A 178 3.32 -14.19 -16.07
C LEU A 178 4.64 -14.60 -15.40
N LYS A 179 5.19 -15.76 -15.78
CA LYS A 179 6.52 -16.24 -15.29
C LYS A 179 7.69 -15.36 -15.72
N ASP A 180 7.53 -14.60 -16.80
CA ASP A 180 8.60 -13.74 -17.34
C ASP A 180 8.65 -12.37 -16.70
N LEU A 181 7.65 -12.05 -15.85
CA LEU A 181 7.55 -10.77 -15.15
C LEU A 181 8.63 -10.67 -14.08
N GLN A 182 9.35 -9.53 -14.10
CA GLN A 182 10.31 -9.21 -13.05
C GLN A 182 9.65 -8.49 -11.87
N GLY A 183 10.22 -8.70 -10.66
CA GLY A 183 9.75 -8.00 -9.46
C GLY A 183 8.42 -8.50 -8.91
N GLN A 184 8.01 -9.71 -9.32
CA GLN A 184 6.88 -10.42 -8.71
C GLN A 184 7.35 -11.14 -7.44
N ASP A 185 6.43 -11.39 -6.50
CA ASP A 185 6.73 -12.27 -5.38
C ASP A 185 6.76 -13.74 -5.82
N SER A 186 7.24 -14.63 -4.93
CA SER A 186 7.39 -16.05 -5.26
C SER A 186 6.08 -16.84 -5.27
N TYR A 187 4.95 -16.21 -4.93
CA TYR A 187 3.69 -16.88 -4.64
C TYR A 187 2.53 -16.42 -5.51
N SER A 188 2.67 -15.29 -6.21
CA SER A 188 1.59 -14.69 -6.99
C SER A 188 2.11 -13.73 -8.05
N TYR A 189 1.24 -13.41 -9.00
CA TYR A 189 1.48 -12.45 -10.08
C TYR A 189 0.54 -11.27 -9.93
N GLU A 190 1.11 -10.08 -9.79
CA GLU A 190 0.36 -8.83 -9.69
C GLU A 190 -0.04 -8.34 -11.07
N LEU A 191 -1.34 -8.25 -11.32
CA LEU A 191 -1.92 -7.80 -12.59
C LEU A 191 -2.09 -6.29 -12.64
N ALA A 192 -2.51 -5.70 -11.52
CA ALA A 192 -2.71 -4.26 -11.40
C ALA A 192 -2.67 -3.80 -9.93
N ASN A 193 -2.28 -2.53 -9.72
CA ASN A 193 -2.55 -1.79 -8.50
C ASN A 193 -3.78 -0.91 -8.72
N ILE A 194 -4.76 -1.03 -7.83
CA ILE A 194 -6.03 -0.32 -7.88
C ILE A 194 -6.12 0.58 -6.65
N PHE A 195 -5.97 1.88 -6.84
CA PHE A 195 -6.03 2.88 -5.77
C PHE A 195 -7.43 3.47 -5.70
N ILE A 196 -8.07 3.39 -4.55
CA ILE A 196 -9.45 3.85 -4.34
C ILE A 196 -9.51 4.72 -3.08
N GLY A 197 -10.25 5.84 -3.17
CA GLY A 197 -10.65 6.65 -2.03
C GLY A 197 -12.10 6.40 -1.66
N GLY A 198 -12.40 6.35 -0.36
CA GLY A 198 -13.73 6.09 0.18
C GLY A 198 -14.06 6.97 1.38
N ARG A 199 -15.34 7.03 1.71
CA ARG A 199 -15.85 7.65 2.94
C ARG A 199 -15.56 6.80 4.17
N ASP A 200 -15.65 5.49 4.00
CA ASP A 200 -15.46 4.47 5.03
C ASP A 200 -15.07 3.12 4.40
N GLN A 201 -14.96 2.08 5.22
CA GLN A 201 -14.57 0.73 4.78
C GLN A 201 -15.57 0.10 3.82
N LEU A 202 -16.86 0.31 4.03
CA LEU A 202 -17.90 -0.26 3.16
C LEU A 202 -17.85 0.38 1.78
N ASP A 203 -17.73 1.70 1.69
CA ASP A 203 -17.60 2.44 0.44
C ASP A 203 -16.35 2.01 -0.35
N LEU A 204 -15.22 1.75 0.33
CA LEU A 204 -14.01 1.23 -0.31
C LEU A 204 -14.26 -0.15 -0.96
N VAL A 205 -14.85 -1.08 -0.22
CA VAL A 205 -15.11 -2.45 -0.69
C VAL A 205 -16.13 -2.45 -1.84
N GLU A 206 -17.20 -1.66 -1.72
CA GLU A 206 -18.19 -1.51 -2.80
C GLU A 206 -17.57 -0.98 -4.09
N LYS A 207 -16.73 0.05 -3.99
CA LYS A 207 -16.02 0.63 -5.14
C LYS A 207 -15.03 -0.36 -5.74
N TYR A 208 -14.32 -1.12 -4.91
CA TYR A 208 -13.39 -2.15 -5.39
C TYR A 208 -14.13 -3.24 -6.15
N ASN A 209 -15.23 -3.76 -5.63
CA ASN A 209 -16.05 -4.77 -6.32
C ASN A 209 -16.59 -4.25 -7.66
N LYS A 210 -17.13 -3.03 -7.69
CA LYS A 210 -17.55 -2.38 -8.96
C LYS A 210 -16.40 -2.22 -9.95
N CYS A 211 -15.19 -1.96 -9.46
CA CYS A 211 -14.01 -1.87 -10.31
C CYS A 211 -13.69 -3.24 -10.92
N LEU A 212 -13.70 -4.31 -10.12
CA LEU A 212 -13.45 -5.68 -10.59
C LEU A 212 -14.47 -6.13 -11.64
N ASP A 213 -15.75 -5.85 -11.43
CA ASP A 213 -16.82 -6.17 -12.38
C ASP A 213 -16.64 -5.51 -13.75
N GLY A 214 -15.94 -4.38 -13.78
CA GLY A 214 -15.70 -3.63 -15.01
C GLY A 214 -14.32 -3.84 -15.64
N LEU A 215 -13.44 -4.63 -15.03
CA LEU A 215 -12.11 -4.94 -15.57
C LEU A 215 -12.11 -6.28 -16.30
N SER A 216 -11.76 -6.25 -17.58
CA SER A 216 -11.69 -7.46 -18.42
C SER A 216 -10.24 -7.91 -18.60
N PHE A 217 -9.83 -8.94 -17.87
CA PHE A 217 -8.62 -9.69 -18.17
C PHE A 217 -8.98 -11.01 -18.88
N ASP A 218 -8.16 -11.40 -19.87
CA ASP A 218 -8.17 -12.74 -20.46
C ASP A 218 -6.80 -13.35 -20.29
N ILE A 219 -6.71 -14.41 -19.49
CA ILE A 219 -5.48 -15.11 -19.16
C ILE A 219 -5.66 -16.58 -19.44
N GLU A 220 -4.83 -17.10 -20.33
CA GLU A 220 -4.71 -18.52 -20.61
C GLU A 220 -3.74 -19.12 -19.60
N TYR A 221 -4.28 -19.80 -18.59
CA TYR A 221 -3.49 -20.40 -17.52
C TYR A 221 -2.76 -21.66 -17.98
N ASP A 222 -1.55 -21.86 -17.47
CA ASP A 222 -0.77 -23.06 -17.71
C ASP A 222 -1.51 -24.29 -17.14
N GLU A 223 -1.33 -25.45 -17.79
CA GLU A 223 -1.81 -26.71 -17.21
C GLU A 223 -1.12 -26.96 -15.86
N PRO A 224 -1.85 -27.46 -14.85
CA PRO A 224 -1.24 -27.83 -13.57
C PRO A 224 -0.12 -28.83 -13.79
N VAL A 225 1.05 -28.57 -13.26
CA VAL A 225 2.17 -29.53 -13.29
C VAL A 225 1.73 -30.76 -12.50
N GLN A 226 1.47 -31.87 -13.21
CA GLN A 226 1.26 -33.17 -12.56
C GLN A 226 2.58 -33.54 -11.89
N LEU A 227 2.64 -33.42 -10.58
CA LEU A 227 3.73 -33.99 -9.78
C LEU A 227 3.57 -35.51 -9.82
N GLY A 228 4.39 -36.15 -10.64
CA GLY A 228 4.50 -37.61 -10.72
C GLY A 228 5.11 -38.23 -9.46
#